data_a4fe49bd0379988e5c202e6196ffde43
#
_entry.id   a4fe49bd0379988e5c202e6196ffde43
#
_cell.length_a   1.000
_cell.length_b   1.000
_cell.length_c   1.000
_cell.angle_alpha   90.00
_cell.angle_beta   90.00
_cell.angle_gamma   90.00
#
_symmetry.space_group_name_H-M   'P 1'
#
loop_
_entity.id
_entity.type
_entity.pdbx_description
1 polymer ?
#
loop_
_entity_poly.entity_id
_entity_poly.type
_entity_poly.pdbx_seq_one_letter_code
_entity_poly.pdbx_strand_id
1 'polypeptide(L)'
;VFERALFYDRRDRPPFFDLDGFPLQRIELSPGNLEDAVAASGAIPLVLAGVRGIEGTARGVYRDGGIIDYHLDLPHSADEKFTLYPHFFGHIVPGWFDKKLKNRRPQPHHIDRTILISPSDEFVARLPHGKIPDRRDFANFEPAERVRAWKQCIAACDQLADEFLEVVEKEQLAARLEPL
;
A
#
# COMPACT_ATOMS: atom_id res chain seq x y z
N VAL A 1 7.75 -7.41 -20.49
CA VAL A 1 7.40 -6.00 -20.23
C VAL A 1 6.11 -6.01 -19.44
N PHE A 2 6.04 -5.27 -18.32
CA PHE A 2 4.81 -5.11 -17.56
C PHE A 2 4.00 -3.96 -18.14
N GLU A 3 2.67 -4.12 -18.10
CA GLU A 3 1.69 -3.09 -18.40
C GLU A 3 0.77 -2.96 -17.20
N ARG A 4 0.29 -1.75 -16.94
CA ARG A 4 -0.67 -1.48 -15.88
C ARG A 4 -2.09 -1.58 -16.43
N ALA A 5 -2.96 -2.28 -15.73
CA ALA A 5 -4.40 -2.30 -16.01
C ALA A 5 -5.13 -1.58 -14.87
N LEU A 6 -5.72 -0.44 -15.17
CA LEU A 6 -6.53 0.33 -14.25
C LEU A 6 -8.01 0.03 -14.51
N PHE A 7 -8.64 -0.67 -13.56
CA PHE A 7 -10.07 -0.85 -13.54
C PHE A 7 -10.71 0.28 -12.72
N TYR A 8 -11.65 1.00 -13.29
CA TYR A 8 -12.21 2.19 -12.68
C TYR A 8 -13.72 2.28 -12.84
N ASP A 9 -14.39 3.00 -11.94
CA ASP A 9 -15.80 3.36 -12.10
C ASP A 9 -15.90 4.58 -13.02
N ARG A 10 -16.73 4.49 -14.07
CA ARG A 10 -16.95 5.59 -15.02
C ARG A 10 -17.43 6.87 -14.36
N ARG A 11 -18.14 6.76 -13.22
CA ARG A 11 -18.70 7.90 -12.49
C ARG A 11 -17.68 8.67 -11.67
N ASP A 12 -16.52 8.04 -11.39
CA ASP A 12 -15.50 8.61 -10.52
C ASP A 12 -14.10 8.27 -11.06
N ARG A 13 -13.40 9.30 -11.53
CA ARG A 13 -12.02 9.15 -12.00
C ARG A 13 -11.06 9.32 -10.82
N PRO A 14 -10.24 8.32 -10.53
CA PRO A 14 -9.25 8.45 -9.47
C PRO A 14 -8.15 9.47 -9.84
N PRO A 15 -7.47 10.10 -8.87
CA PRO A 15 -6.35 11.01 -9.12
C PRO A 15 -5.24 10.40 -9.99
N PHE A 16 -5.07 9.10 -9.89
CA PHE A 16 -4.10 8.29 -10.66
C PHE A 16 -4.66 7.74 -11.98
N PHE A 17 -5.65 8.41 -12.59
CA PHE A 17 -6.24 7.98 -13.87
C PHE A 17 -5.24 8.06 -15.03
N ASP A 18 -4.34 9.03 -15.00
CA ASP A 18 -3.29 9.26 -15.99
C ASP A 18 -1.91 9.00 -15.36
N LEU A 19 -1.56 7.71 -15.24
CA LEU A 19 -0.30 7.25 -14.69
C LEU A 19 0.79 7.13 -15.75
N ASP A 20 2.00 7.46 -15.36
CA ASP A 20 3.21 7.28 -16.15
C ASP A 20 4.02 6.01 -15.78
N GLY A 21 5.24 5.89 -16.29
CA GLY A 21 6.19 4.81 -15.97
C GLY A 21 5.94 3.48 -16.67
N PHE A 22 4.68 3.07 -16.85
CA PHE A 22 4.31 1.83 -17.55
C PHE A 22 3.17 2.10 -18.53
N PRO A 23 3.11 1.35 -19.66
CA PRO A 23 1.92 1.37 -20.52
C PRO A 23 0.66 1.11 -19.70
N LEU A 24 -0.39 1.88 -19.94
CA LEU A 24 -1.60 1.89 -19.14
C LEU A 24 -2.82 1.53 -19.97
N GLN A 25 -3.52 0.45 -19.61
CA GLN A 25 -4.85 0.13 -20.06
C GLN A 25 -5.87 0.68 -19.07
N ARG A 26 -6.88 1.40 -19.55
CA ARG A 26 -8.00 1.87 -18.73
C ARG A 26 -9.23 1.05 -19.08
N ILE A 27 -9.77 0.35 -18.09
CA ILE A 27 -10.88 -0.58 -18.26
C ILE A 27 -12.02 -0.15 -17.35
N GLU A 28 -13.17 0.11 -17.93
CA GLU A 28 -14.37 0.41 -17.15
C GLU A 28 -14.85 -0.84 -16.41
N LEU A 29 -15.12 -0.71 -15.11
CA LEU A 29 -15.71 -1.77 -14.30
C LEU A 29 -17.14 -2.06 -14.74
N SER A 30 -17.45 -3.33 -14.88
CA SER A 30 -18.77 -3.86 -15.20
C SER A 30 -19.08 -5.08 -14.32
N PRO A 31 -20.35 -5.48 -14.20
CA PRO A 31 -20.69 -6.75 -13.57
C PRO A 31 -19.99 -7.96 -14.20
N GLY A 32 -19.63 -7.87 -15.50
CA GLY A 32 -18.99 -8.96 -16.24
C GLY A 32 -17.49 -9.09 -15.97
N ASN A 33 -16.80 -8.04 -15.50
CA ASN A 33 -15.35 -8.08 -15.25
C ASN A 33 -14.93 -7.87 -13.80
N LEU A 34 -15.84 -7.47 -12.92
CA LEU A 34 -15.50 -7.10 -11.53
C LEU A 34 -14.85 -8.25 -10.76
N GLU A 35 -15.41 -9.45 -10.82
CA GLU A 35 -14.88 -10.61 -10.10
C GLU A 35 -13.46 -10.97 -10.59
N ASP A 36 -13.28 -11.03 -11.90
CA ASP A 36 -11.99 -11.33 -12.51
C ASP A 36 -10.94 -10.24 -12.22
N ALA A 37 -11.34 -8.97 -12.23
CA ALA A 37 -10.46 -7.84 -11.90
C ALA A 37 -9.97 -7.93 -10.45
N VAL A 38 -10.87 -8.21 -9.50
CA VAL A 38 -10.51 -8.41 -8.09
C VAL A 38 -9.62 -9.64 -7.91
N ALA A 39 -9.96 -10.76 -8.55
CA ALA A 39 -9.14 -11.97 -8.52
C ALA A 39 -7.74 -11.74 -9.10
N ALA A 40 -7.63 -10.99 -10.19
CA ALA A 40 -6.36 -10.62 -10.79
C ALA A 40 -5.53 -9.71 -9.86
N SER A 41 -6.17 -8.74 -9.21
CA SER A 41 -5.52 -7.83 -8.26
C SER A 41 -4.88 -8.55 -7.07
N GLY A 42 -5.40 -9.70 -6.67
CA GLY A 42 -4.82 -10.54 -5.61
C GLY A 42 -3.99 -11.72 -6.11
N ALA A 43 -3.78 -11.87 -7.42
CA ALA A 43 -3.06 -13.02 -8.01
C ALA A 43 -1.54 -12.88 -7.86
N ILE A 44 -1.05 -13.11 -6.63
CA ILE A 44 0.38 -13.02 -6.27
C ILE A 44 1.21 -13.99 -7.14
N PRO A 45 2.28 -13.51 -7.80
CA PRO A 45 3.17 -14.36 -8.59
C PRO A 45 3.75 -15.51 -7.76
N LEU A 46 3.88 -16.67 -8.40
CA LEU A 46 4.38 -17.92 -7.80
C LEU A 46 3.46 -18.57 -6.73
N VAL A 47 2.42 -17.87 -6.29
CA VAL A 47 1.46 -18.37 -5.30
C VAL A 47 0.12 -18.71 -5.97
N LEU A 48 -0.37 -17.81 -6.80
CA LEU A 48 -1.66 -17.98 -7.48
C LEU A 48 -1.48 -17.94 -9.01
N ALA A 49 -2.39 -18.56 -9.73
CA ALA A 49 -2.47 -18.42 -11.17
C ALA A 49 -2.90 -17.00 -11.54
N GLY A 50 -2.35 -16.45 -12.62
CA GLY A 50 -2.84 -15.18 -13.16
C GLY A 50 -4.16 -15.37 -13.90
N VAL A 51 -4.98 -14.33 -13.92
CA VAL A 51 -6.27 -14.31 -14.59
C VAL A 51 -6.11 -13.98 -16.08
N ARG A 52 -6.93 -14.59 -16.94
CA ARG A 52 -6.90 -14.35 -18.39
C ARG A 52 -8.32 -14.11 -18.89
N GLY A 53 -8.42 -13.36 -19.99
CA GLY A 53 -9.71 -13.17 -20.67
C GLY A 53 -10.70 -12.30 -19.90
N ILE A 54 -10.21 -11.37 -19.09
CA ILE A 54 -11.05 -10.41 -18.38
C ILE A 54 -11.77 -9.54 -19.42
N GLU A 55 -13.07 -9.39 -19.30
CA GLU A 55 -13.88 -8.61 -20.21
C GLU A 55 -13.38 -7.15 -20.31
N GLY A 56 -13.25 -6.65 -21.53
CA GLY A 56 -12.78 -5.28 -21.80
C GLY A 56 -11.26 -5.11 -21.80
N THR A 57 -10.48 -6.17 -21.54
CA THR A 57 -9.03 -6.10 -21.50
C THR A 57 -8.36 -6.62 -22.77
N ALA A 58 -7.12 -6.19 -23.03
CA ALA A 58 -6.27 -6.77 -24.04
C ALA A 58 -5.92 -8.24 -23.71
N ARG A 59 -5.50 -9.00 -24.71
CA ARG A 59 -5.04 -10.38 -24.49
C ARG A 59 -3.77 -10.39 -23.63
N GLY A 60 -3.84 -10.97 -22.44
CA GLY A 60 -2.73 -11.01 -21.52
C GLY A 60 -2.96 -11.93 -20.33
N VAL A 61 -2.02 -11.89 -19.37
CA VAL A 61 -2.12 -12.52 -18.06
C VAL A 61 -2.10 -11.40 -17.02
N TYR A 62 -3.20 -11.24 -16.33
CA TYR A 62 -3.38 -10.21 -15.32
C TYR A 62 -3.01 -10.76 -13.94
N ARG A 63 -2.31 -9.98 -13.15
CA ARG A 63 -1.74 -10.35 -11.87
C ARG A 63 -1.81 -9.21 -10.88
N ASP A 64 -1.47 -9.53 -9.63
CA ASP A 64 -1.37 -8.59 -8.52
C ASP A 64 -0.66 -7.28 -8.93
N GLY A 65 -1.34 -6.16 -8.74
CA GLY A 65 -0.84 -4.83 -9.07
C GLY A 65 0.38 -4.42 -8.25
N GLY A 66 0.55 -4.99 -7.06
CA GLY A 66 1.72 -4.77 -6.22
C GLY A 66 3.06 -5.18 -6.87
N ILE A 67 3.04 -5.89 -8.00
CA ILE A 67 4.27 -6.15 -8.76
C ILE A 67 4.98 -4.84 -9.13
N ILE A 68 4.23 -3.83 -9.55
CA ILE A 68 4.72 -2.52 -10.00
C ILE A 68 4.27 -1.36 -9.09
N ASP A 69 3.19 -1.51 -8.35
CA ASP A 69 2.62 -0.50 -7.45
C ASP A 69 2.47 -1.06 -6.01
N TYR A 70 3.58 -1.54 -5.42
CA TYR A 70 3.57 -2.32 -4.17
C TYR A 70 3.09 -1.53 -2.96
N HIS A 71 3.63 -0.33 -2.74
CA HIS A 71 3.18 0.61 -1.72
C HIS A 71 2.45 1.80 -2.36
N LEU A 72 1.76 1.55 -3.48
CA LEU A 72 0.96 2.57 -4.16
C LEU A 72 1.74 3.88 -4.40
N ASP A 73 2.89 3.76 -5.09
CA ASP A 73 3.63 4.92 -5.62
C ASP A 73 2.81 5.56 -6.76
N LEU A 74 1.76 6.28 -6.38
CA LEU A 74 0.73 6.84 -7.25
C LEU A 74 0.41 8.28 -6.82
N PRO A 75 0.03 9.17 -7.73
CA PRO A 75 -0.48 10.50 -7.36
C PRO A 75 -1.85 10.36 -6.66
N HIS A 76 -1.86 10.47 -5.34
CA HIS A 76 -3.06 10.29 -4.53
C HIS A 76 -3.99 11.49 -4.50
N SER A 77 -3.52 12.67 -4.88
CA SER A 77 -4.32 13.89 -4.88
C SER A 77 -4.29 14.55 -6.25
N ALA A 78 -5.46 14.88 -6.79
CA ALA A 78 -5.60 15.69 -8.00
C ALA A 78 -5.62 17.19 -7.70
N ASP A 79 -5.84 17.59 -6.43
CA ASP A 79 -6.02 18.94 -5.95
C ASP A 79 -4.80 19.42 -5.13
N GLU A 80 -4.88 20.65 -4.60
CA GLU A 80 -3.88 21.18 -3.65
C GLU A 80 -3.96 20.58 -2.23
N LYS A 81 -4.69 19.47 -2.05
CA LYS A 81 -4.88 18.81 -0.77
C LYS A 81 -3.73 17.84 -0.48
N PHE A 82 -3.45 17.63 0.81
CA PHE A 82 -2.54 16.57 1.25
C PHE A 82 -3.29 15.26 1.43
N THR A 83 -2.60 14.18 1.10
CA THR A 83 -3.04 12.81 1.39
C THR A 83 -2.32 12.32 2.62
N LEU A 84 -3.09 11.93 3.65
CA LEU A 84 -2.55 11.23 4.81
C LEU A 84 -2.39 9.75 4.44
N TYR A 85 -1.16 9.23 4.59
CA TYR A 85 -0.83 7.85 4.24
C TYR A 85 -0.29 7.09 5.45
N PRO A 86 -1.16 6.49 6.28
CA PRO A 86 -0.72 5.61 7.36
C PRO A 86 -0.08 4.35 6.79
N HIS A 87 1.12 4.04 7.25
CA HIS A 87 1.89 2.91 6.75
C HIS A 87 2.69 2.25 7.86
N PHE A 88 3.09 1.00 7.69
CA PHE A 88 3.88 0.26 8.66
C PHE A 88 5.40 0.41 8.47
N PHE A 89 5.84 1.06 7.40
CA PHE A 89 7.24 1.45 7.17
C PHE A 89 7.37 2.95 7.01
N GLY A 90 8.47 3.54 7.49
CA GLY A 90 8.83 4.94 7.29
C GLY A 90 9.33 5.25 5.87
N HIS A 91 9.03 4.41 4.88
CA HIS A 91 9.42 4.61 3.49
C HIS A 91 8.48 3.89 2.53
N ILE A 92 8.38 4.40 1.32
CA ILE A 92 7.59 3.80 0.24
C ILE A 92 8.49 2.92 -0.63
N VAL A 93 8.05 1.69 -0.90
CA VAL A 93 8.69 0.75 -1.85
C VAL A 93 7.83 0.70 -3.11
N PRO A 94 8.29 1.23 -4.25
CA PRO A 94 7.47 1.35 -5.46
C PRO A 94 6.95 0.01 -5.98
N GLY A 95 7.82 -0.96 -6.23
CA GLY A 95 7.45 -2.27 -6.75
C GLY A 95 7.84 -3.42 -5.84
N TRP A 96 7.15 -4.55 -5.97
CA TRP A 96 7.42 -5.73 -5.15
C TRP A 96 8.86 -6.26 -5.30
N PHE A 97 9.44 -6.13 -6.49
CA PHE A 97 10.83 -6.52 -6.75
C PHE A 97 11.83 -5.50 -6.20
N ASP A 98 11.41 -4.30 -5.88
CA ASP A 98 12.26 -3.21 -5.39
C ASP A 98 12.60 -3.33 -3.89
N LYS A 99 11.98 -4.25 -3.15
CA LYS A 99 12.14 -4.44 -1.69
C LYS A 99 13.59 -4.54 -1.21
N LYS A 100 14.49 -5.00 -2.04
CA LYS A 100 15.91 -5.15 -1.72
C LYS A 100 16.77 -4.03 -2.29
N LEU A 101 16.19 -3.11 -3.05
CA LEU A 101 16.88 -2.02 -3.71
C LEU A 101 16.85 -0.77 -2.82
N LYS A 102 17.82 -0.66 -1.92
CA LYS A 102 17.88 0.42 -0.91
C LYS A 102 17.82 1.85 -1.48
N ASN A 103 18.23 2.04 -2.72
CA ASN A 103 18.26 3.35 -3.40
C ASN A 103 17.02 3.59 -4.28
N ARG A 104 16.11 2.63 -4.39
CA ARG A 104 14.88 2.81 -5.15
C ARG A 104 13.92 3.67 -4.34
N ARG A 105 13.52 4.80 -4.91
CA ARG A 105 12.61 5.76 -4.30
C ARG A 105 11.33 5.87 -5.12
N PRO A 106 10.21 6.26 -4.50
CA PRO A 106 9.01 6.63 -5.24
C PRO A 106 9.28 7.83 -6.16
N GLN A 107 8.39 8.04 -7.11
CA GLN A 107 8.46 9.21 -7.98
C GLN A 107 8.14 10.48 -7.16
N PRO A 108 9.03 11.50 -7.14
CA PRO A 108 8.81 12.69 -6.32
C PRO A 108 7.43 13.35 -6.55
N HIS A 109 6.98 13.44 -7.80
CA HIS A 109 5.71 14.04 -8.16
C HIS A 109 4.47 13.20 -7.78
N HIS A 110 4.65 11.93 -7.40
CA HIS A 110 3.57 11.11 -6.86
C HIS A 110 3.34 11.38 -5.37
N ILE A 111 4.38 11.77 -4.65
CA ILE A 111 4.37 11.87 -3.19
C ILE A 111 4.58 13.29 -2.65
N ASP A 112 4.70 14.29 -3.51
CA ASP A 112 4.94 15.68 -3.13
C ASP A 112 3.87 16.28 -2.20
N ARG A 113 2.68 15.68 -2.20
CA ARG A 113 1.54 16.02 -1.33
C ARG A 113 1.12 14.88 -0.41
N THR A 114 2.03 13.96 -0.12
CA THR A 114 1.76 12.81 0.76
C THR A 114 2.43 12.99 2.11
N ILE A 115 1.64 12.90 3.17
CA ILE A 115 2.13 12.84 4.56
C ILE A 115 2.13 11.37 4.96
N LEU A 116 3.32 10.76 4.97
CA LEU A 116 3.52 9.38 5.42
C LEU A 116 3.58 9.36 6.95
N ILE A 117 2.76 8.53 7.58
CA ILE A 117 2.79 8.29 9.01
C ILE A 117 3.14 6.83 9.26
N SER A 118 4.14 6.60 10.08
CA SER A 118 4.55 5.24 10.45
C SER A 118 4.96 5.17 11.92
N PRO A 119 4.89 3.98 12.54
CA PRO A 119 5.44 3.78 13.88
C PRO A 119 6.95 4.00 13.87
N SER A 120 7.48 4.60 14.93
CA SER A 120 8.93 4.76 15.09
C SER A 120 9.63 3.43 15.38
N ASP A 121 10.94 3.36 15.12
CA ASP A 121 11.74 2.17 15.44
C ASP A 121 11.71 1.87 16.95
N GLU A 122 11.69 2.89 17.81
CA GLU A 122 11.59 2.75 19.27
C GLU A 122 10.23 2.15 19.67
N PHE A 123 9.15 2.58 19.03
CA PHE A 123 7.84 1.97 19.26
C PHE A 123 7.84 0.50 18.85
N VAL A 124 8.33 0.18 17.66
CA VAL A 124 8.39 -1.19 17.14
C VAL A 124 9.24 -2.09 18.03
N ALA A 125 10.39 -1.59 18.55
CA ALA A 125 11.26 -2.34 19.44
C ALA A 125 10.58 -2.73 20.77
N ARG A 126 9.56 -2.00 21.21
CA ARG A 126 8.78 -2.31 22.43
C ARG A 126 7.63 -3.30 22.21
N LEU A 127 7.28 -3.57 20.95
CA LEU A 127 6.26 -4.56 20.64
C LEU A 127 6.73 -5.98 20.99
N PRO A 128 5.81 -6.93 21.21
CA PRO A 128 6.16 -8.33 21.34
C PRO A 128 7.07 -8.81 20.19
N HIS A 129 8.15 -9.48 20.57
CA HIS A 129 9.20 -9.93 19.64
C HIS A 129 9.96 -8.79 18.91
N GLY A 130 9.82 -7.53 19.33
CA GLY A 130 10.48 -6.37 18.75
C GLY A 130 10.13 -6.12 17.28
N LYS A 131 8.92 -6.46 16.85
CA LYS A 131 8.52 -6.39 15.44
C LYS A 131 7.02 -6.17 15.26
N ILE A 132 6.67 -5.62 14.12
CA ILE A 132 5.28 -5.59 13.66
C ILE A 132 4.84 -7.02 13.27
N PRO A 133 3.64 -7.48 13.66
CA PRO A 133 3.09 -8.77 13.25
C PRO A 133 3.13 -8.99 11.74
N ASP A 134 3.53 -10.18 11.31
CA ASP A 134 3.53 -10.53 9.90
C ASP A 134 3.18 -12.02 9.66
N ARG A 135 3.04 -12.41 8.38
CA ARG A 135 2.67 -13.78 7.99
C ARG A 135 3.66 -14.87 8.46
N ARG A 136 4.92 -14.53 8.76
CA ARG A 136 5.91 -15.50 9.26
C ARG A 136 5.59 -15.96 10.67
N ASP A 137 4.77 -15.20 11.40
CA ASP A 137 4.33 -15.55 12.74
C ASP A 137 3.50 -16.85 12.75
N PHE A 138 2.85 -17.17 11.63
CA PHE A 138 2.14 -18.45 11.48
C PHE A 138 3.06 -19.66 11.48
N ALA A 139 4.30 -19.48 11.04
CA ALA A 139 5.30 -20.55 11.01
C ALA A 139 6.22 -20.53 12.24
N ASN A 140 6.38 -19.37 12.88
CA ASN A 140 7.38 -19.15 13.93
C ASN A 140 6.83 -19.29 15.35
N PHE A 141 5.51 -19.14 15.53
CA PHE A 141 4.89 -19.14 16.85
C PHE A 141 3.71 -20.09 16.94
N GLU A 142 3.55 -20.71 18.10
CA GLU A 142 2.35 -21.47 18.41
C GLU A 142 1.09 -20.58 18.38
N PRO A 143 -0.07 -21.11 17.99
CA PRO A 143 -1.29 -20.34 17.81
C PRO A 143 -1.67 -19.48 19.02
N ALA A 144 -1.56 -20.00 20.23
CA ALA A 144 -1.90 -19.26 21.44
C ALA A 144 -0.94 -18.12 21.74
N GLU A 145 0.36 -18.31 21.51
CA GLU A 145 1.38 -17.30 21.66
C GLU A 145 1.18 -16.18 20.62
N ARG A 146 1.00 -16.56 19.34
CA ARG A 146 0.75 -15.61 18.25
C ARG A 146 -0.45 -14.72 18.53
N VAL A 147 -1.58 -15.32 18.92
CA VAL A 147 -2.81 -14.56 19.24
C VAL A 147 -2.57 -13.59 20.40
N ARG A 148 -1.87 -14.01 21.44
CA ARG A 148 -1.53 -13.16 22.59
C ARG A 148 -0.65 -11.98 22.13
N ALA A 149 0.44 -12.25 21.41
CA ALA A 149 1.34 -11.23 20.90
C ALA A 149 0.62 -10.21 19.99
N TRP A 150 -0.21 -10.69 19.07
CA TRP A 150 -0.96 -9.81 18.18
C TRP A 150 -1.97 -8.94 18.92
N LYS A 151 -2.67 -9.47 19.94
CA LYS A 151 -3.56 -8.66 20.78
C LYS A 151 -2.80 -7.57 21.55
N GLN A 152 -1.58 -7.85 22.02
CA GLN A 152 -0.74 -6.85 22.65
C GLN A 152 -0.30 -5.76 21.64
N CYS A 153 0.05 -6.13 20.42
CA CYS A 153 0.36 -5.16 19.37
C CYS A 153 -0.84 -4.27 19.04
N ILE A 154 -2.06 -4.86 18.93
CA ILE A 154 -3.29 -4.09 18.70
C ILE A 154 -3.52 -3.09 19.82
N ALA A 155 -3.43 -3.52 21.09
CA ALA A 155 -3.60 -2.63 22.23
C ALA A 155 -2.53 -1.51 22.30
N ALA A 156 -1.31 -1.79 21.85
CA ALA A 156 -0.26 -0.78 21.77
C ALA A 156 -0.52 0.28 20.68
N CYS A 157 -1.31 -0.04 19.65
CA CYS A 157 -1.63 0.92 18.59
C CYS A 157 -2.51 2.09 19.07
N ASP A 158 -3.24 1.93 20.18
CA ASP A 158 -4.01 3.02 20.77
C ASP A 158 -3.10 4.21 21.11
N GLN A 159 -1.88 3.93 21.61
CA GLN A 159 -0.87 4.97 21.87
C GLN A 159 -0.49 5.76 20.61
N LEU A 160 -0.38 5.09 19.46
CA LEU A 160 -0.03 5.78 18.19
C LEU A 160 -1.16 6.71 17.74
N ALA A 161 -2.40 6.27 17.91
CA ALA A 161 -3.57 7.08 17.59
C ALA A 161 -3.66 8.31 18.50
N ASP A 162 -3.50 8.12 19.81
CA ASP A 162 -3.55 9.20 20.81
C ASP A 162 -2.45 10.23 20.54
N GLU A 163 -1.21 9.79 20.30
CA GLU A 163 -0.08 10.67 19.98
C GLU A 163 -0.31 11.47 18.70
N PHE A 164 -0.83 10.83 17.64
CA PHE A 164 -1.15 11.51 16.40
C PHE A 164 -2.24 12.56 16.59
N LEU A 165 -3.33 12.22 17.27
CA LEU A 165 -4.43 13.15 17.56
C LEU A 165 -3.95 14.34 18.40
N GLU A 166 -3.13 14.10 19.41
CA GLU A 166 -2.54 15.16 20.23
C GLU A 166 -1.70 16.15 19.40
N VAL A 167 -0.87 15.62 18.47
CA VAL A 167 -0.06 16.45 17.56
C VAL A 167 -0.93 17.30 16.64
N VAL A 168 -2.04 16.74 16.14
CA VAL A 168 -3.01 17.47 15.30
C VAL A 168 -3.74 18.54 16.12
N GLU A 169 -4.25 18.19 17.31
CA GLU A 169 -5.00 19.12 18.19
C GLU A 169 -4.13 20.30 18.64
N LYS A 170 -2.84 20.08 18.85
CA LYS A 170 -1.86 21.11 19.23
C LYS A 170 -1.31 21.89 18.03
N GLU A 171 -1.78 21.63 16.83
CA GLU A 171 -1.31 22.25 15.57
C GLU A 171 0.21 22.07 15.33
N GLN A 172 0.79 20.97 15.83
CA GLN A 172 2.21 20.69 15.75
C GLN A 172 2.63 19.82 14.57
N LEU A 173 1.69 19.40 13.73
CA LEU A 173 1.97 18.46 12.64
C LEU A 173 3.08 18.97 11.72
N ALA A 174 3.01 20.24 11.29
CA ALA A 174 4.01 20.82 10.41
C ALA A 174 5.44 20.81 10.98
N ALA A 175 5.57 20.96 12.32
CA ALA A 175 6.86 20.95 13.00
C ALA A 175 7.45 19.52 13.17
N ARG A 176 6.65 18.48 12.90
CA ARG A 176 7.04 17.07 12.98
C ARG A 176 7.32 16.44 11.60
N LEU A 177 7.10 17.19 10.51
CA LEU A 177 7.35 16.69 9.17
C LEU A 177 8.86 16.66 8.88
N GLU A 178 9.30 15.53 8.33
CA GLU A 178 10.64 15.34 7.79
C GLU A 178 10.55 14.99 6.30
N PRO A 179 11.55 15.35 5.47
CA PRO A 179 11.59 14.92 4.07
C PRO A 179 11.64 13.39 3.95
N LEU A 180 10.90 12.83 2.98
CA LEU A 180 10.89 11.41 2.65
C LEU A 180 12.16 10.96 1.91
#